data_69fe6caae45b41b1337ed8a5af3eebf7
#
_entry.id   69fe6caae45b41b1337ed8a5af3eebf7
#
_cell.length_a   1.000
_cell.length_b   1.000
_cell.length_c   1.000
_cell.angle_alpha   90.00
_cell.angle_beta   90.00
_cell.angle_gamma   90.00
#
_symmetry.space_group_name_H-M   'P 1'
#
loop_
_entity.id
_entity.type
_entity.pdbx_description
1 polymer ?
#
loop_
_entity_poly.entity_id
_entity_poly.type
_entity_poly.pdbx_seq_one_letter_code
_entity_poly.pdbx_strand_id
1 'polypeptide(L)'
;MRARFILSETWANLTRNLSMLLSLTLVTFISFLFIGASVLTQAQITKAKGDWYDKVEVVVWLCPDGTSQSANCASGKSPSANEITALQKTIRDELNDVVSNIDYVSKQDFYDNTFTKQYPNGEFQGRTLTADDMQDSLWLKLKDPTKYQVVSEVLSGKEGVEDVTDQRQIFDPVFAVLNRATAVTAV
;
A
#
# COMPACT_ATOMS: atom_id res chain seq x y z
N MET A 1 23.40 54.27 -20.69
CA MET A 1 23.61 54.14 -22.14
C MET A 1 24.10 52.73 -22.53
N ARG A 2 25.04 52.10 -21.79
CA ARG A 2 25.59 50.78 -22.16
C ARG A 2 24.61 49.61 -22.23
N ALA A 3 23.63 49.53 -21.29
CA ALA A 3 22.69 48.44 -21.26
C ALA A 3 21.75 48.39 -22.49
N ARG A 4 21.32 49.57 -22.96
CA ARG A 4 20.45 49.67 -24.14
C ARG A 4 21.14 49.28 -25.43
N PHE A 5 22.45 49.59 -25.53
CA PHE A 5 23.27 49.18 -26.66
C PHE A 5 23.48 47.64 -26.67
N ILE A 6 23.84 47.07 -25.52
CA ILE A 6 24.05 45.62 -25.39
C ILE A 6 22.74 44.85 -25.75
N LEU A 7 21.60 45.31 -25.25
CA LEU A 7 20.29 44.70 -25.56
C LEU A 7 19.95 44.78 -27.04
N SER A 8 20.22 45.93 -27.72
CA SER A 8 19.90 46.06 -29.14
C SER A 8 20.81 45.18 -30.02
N GLU A 9 22.09 45.09 -29.66
CA GLU A 9 23.06 44.29 -30.40
C GLU A 9 22.81 42.80 -30.18
N THR A 10 22.45 42.37 -28.96
CA THR A 10 22.05 40.98 -28.66
C THR A 10 20.78 40.64 -29.47
N TRP A 11 19.79 41.50 -29.52
CA TRP A 11 18.54 41.31 -30.29
C TRP A 11 18.82 41.16 -31.79
N ALA A 12 19.65 42.04 -32.35
CA ALA A 12 20.02 41.99 -33.76
C ALA A 12 20.76 40.66 -34.11
N ASN A 13 21.64 40.20 -33.22
CA ASN A 13 22.36 38.93 -33.42
C ASN A 13 21.44 37.70 -33.27
N LEU A 14 20.48 37.73 -32.32
CA LEU A 14 19.49 36.68 -32.17
C LEU A 14 18.59 36.55 -33.40
N THR A 15 18.08 37.65 -33.94
CA THR A 15 17.19 37.64 -35.12
C THR A 15 17.93 37.22 -36.39
N ARG A 16 19.24 37.50 -36.49
CA ARG A 16 20.06 37.09 -37.63
C ARG A 16 20.32 35.56 -37.67
N ASN A 17 20.27 34.89 -36.52
CA ASN A 17 20.51 33.44 -36.40
C ASN A 17 19.24 32.72 -35.85
N LEU A 18 18.08 33.03 -36.43
CA LEU A 18 16.79 32.56 -35.94
C LEU A 18 16.66 31.04 -35.89
N SER A 19 17.26 30.33 -36.88
CA SER A 19 17.19 28.87 -36.92
C SER A 19 17.97 28.22 -35.76
N MET A 20 19.13 28.78 -35.39
CA MET A 20 19.93 28.32 -34.25
C MET A 20 19.21 28.60 -32.92
N LEU A 21 18.59 29.78 -32.80
CA LEU A 21 17.79 30.15 -31.63
C LEU A 21 16.61 29.22 -31.46
N LEU A 22 15.86 28.94 -32.54
CA LEU A 22 14.71 28.04 -32.54
C LEU A 22 15.13 26.61 -32.13
N SER A 23 16.20 26.12 -32.70
CA SER A 23 16.72 24.79 -32.37
C SER A 23 17.12 24.68 -30.88
N LEU A 24 17.87 25.66 -30.37
CA LEU A 24 18.28 25.70 -28.95
C LEU A 24 17.08 25.79 -28.01
N THR A 25 16.12 26.67 -28.34
CA THR A 25 14.90 26.84 -27.56
C THR A 25 14.07 25.56 -27.54
N LEU A 26 13.93 24.89 -28.68
CA LEU A 26 13.17 23.65 -28.79
C LEU A 26 13.80 22.52 -27.97
N VAL A 27 15.13 22.35 -28.06
CA VAL A 27 15.85 21.34 -27.27
C VAL A 27 15.74 21.61 -25.78
N THR A 28 15.94 22.86 -25.35
CA THR A 28 15.81 23.21 -23.93
C THR A 28 14.37 23.07 -23.44
N PHE A 29 13.37 23.44 -24.23
CA PHE A 29 11.96 23.25 -23.92
C PHE A 29 11.61 21.78 -23.72
N ILE A 30 12.01 20.90 -24.65
CA ILE A 30 11.78 19.46 -24.52
C ILE A 30 12.47 18.90 -23.26
N SER A 31 13.71 19.32 -23.00
CA SER A 31 14.45 18.89 -21.81
C SER A 31 13.72 19.28 -20.51
N PHE A 32 13.28 20.52 -20.40
CA PHE A 32 12.50 20.99 -19.23
C PHE A 32 11.15 20.30 -19.12
N LEU A 33 10.50 19.96 -20.24
CA LEU A 33 9.24 19.24 -20.24
C LEU A 33 9.42 17.83 -19.62
N PHE A 34 10.48 17.11 -20.02
CA PHE A 34 10.77 15.79 -19.44
C PHE A 34 11.15 15.86 -17.95
N ILE A 35 11.95 16.84 -17.56
CA ILE A 35 12.31 17.04 -16.15
C ILE A 35 11.06 17.37 -15.33
N GLY A 36 10.21 18.28 -15.82
CA GLY A 36 8.95 18.63 -15.14
C GLY A 36 7.99 17.46 -15.02
N ALA A 37 7.82 16.70 -16.09
CA ALA A 37 6.98 15.50 -16.08
C ALA A 37 7.50 14.44 -15.08
N SER A 38 8.82 14.24 -15.02
CA SER A 38 9.44 13.30 -14.08
C SER A 38 9.20 13.71 -12.63
N VAL A 39 9.40 14.98 -12.28
CA VAL A 39 9.17 15.51 -10.93
C VAL A 39 7.68 15.38 -10.53
N LEU A 40 6.77 15.74 -11.44
CA LEU A 40 5.33 15.62 -11.19
C LEU A 40 4.91 14.16 -10.97
N THR A 41 5.40 13.25 -11.82
CA THR A 41 5.11 11.81 -11.68
C THR A 41 5.62 11.27 -10.34
N GLN A 42 6.83 11.65 -9.93
CA GLN A 42 7.38 11.25 -8.65
C GLN A 42 6.56 11.77 -7.47
N ALA A 43 6.12 13.02 -7.53
CA ALA A 43 5.26 13.60 -6.50
C ALA A 43 3.90 12.87 -6.41
N GLN A 44 3.30 12.52 -7.55
CA GLN A 44 2.05 11.75 -7.59
C GLN A 44 2.23 10.33 -7.03
N ILE A 45 3.32 9.64 -7.35
CA ILE A 45 3.61 8.31 -6.81
C ILE A 45 3.77 8.38 -5.29
N THR A 46 4.50 9.36 -4.78
CA THR A 46 4.71 9.54 -3.34
C THR A 46 3.39 9.80 -2.62
N LYS A 47 2.55 10.66 -3.20
CA LYS A 47 1.21 10.94 -2.65
C LYS A 47 0.32 9.70 -2.68
N ALA A 48 0.26 9.00 -3.82
CA ALA A 48 -0.52 7.79 -3.94
C ALA A 48 -0.09 6.71 -2.95
N LYS A 49 1.22 6.55 -2.71
CA LYS A 49 1.73 5.65 -1.67
C LYS A 49 1.24 6.04 -0.28
N GLY A 50 1.32 7.32 0.08
CA GLY A 50 0.83 7.81 1.38
C GLY A 50 -0.65 7.51 1.56
N ASP A 51 -1.48 7.90 0.60
CA ASP A 51 -2.93 7.71 0.63
C ASP A 51 -3.34 6.20 0.68
N TRP A 52 -2.51 5.32 0.11
CA TRP A 52 -2.71 3.88 0.15
C TRP A 52 -2.25 3.26 1.47
N TYR A 53 -1.04 3.59 1.93
CA TYR A 53 -0.50 3.06 3.17
C TYR A 53 -1.34 3.44 4.39
N ASP A 54 -2.02 4.60 4.35
CA ASP A 54 -2.98 5.00 5.40
C ASP A 54 -4.26 4.14 5.43
N LYS A 55 -4.58 3.45 4.33
CA LYS A 55 -5.77 2.61 4.21
C LYS A 55 -5.48 1.12 4.36
N VAL A 56 -4.21 0.74 4.26
CA VAL A 56 -3.83 -0.67 4.34
C VAL A 56 -3.70 -1.11 5.78
N GLU A 57 -4.36 -2.21 6.09
CA GLU A 57 -4.41 -2.81 7.41
C GLU A 57 -3.64 -4.13 7.41
N VAL A 58 -3.11 -4.50 8.56
CA VAL A 58 -2.57 -5.82 8.80
C VAL A 58 -3.70 -6.71 9.26
N VAL A 59 -3.97 -7.78 8.51
CA VAL A 59 -5.03 -8.72 8.85
C VAL A 59 -4.43 -9.90 9.60
N VAL A 60 -4.92 -10.12 10.81
CA VAL A 60 -4.62 -11.28 11.64
C VAL A 60 -5.76 -12.26 11.50
N TRP A 61 -5.52 -13.34 10.77
CA TRP A 61 -6.49 -14.42 10.60
C TRP A 61 -6.50 -15.29 11.85
N LEU A 62 -7.67 -15.53 12.40
CA LEU A 62 -7.86 -16.39 13.55
C LEU A 62 -8.04 -17.83 13.11
N CYS A 63 -7.77 -18.77 13.98
CA CYS A 63 -7.92 -20.19 13.70
C CYS A 63 -9.35 -20.53 13.23
N PRO A 64 -9.52 -21.31 12.15
CA PRO A 64 -10.82 -21.76 11.70
C PRO A 64 -11.37 -22.89 12.57
N ASP A 65 -12.67 -23.14 12.43
CA ASP A 65 -13.24 -24.38 12.90
C ASP A 65 -12.81 -25.53 11.94
N GLY A 66 -12.16 -26.55 12.47
CA GLY A 66 -11.69 -27.71 11.70
C GLY A 66 -10.17 -27.82 11.61
N THR A 67 -9.69 -28.33 10.48
CA THR A 67 -8.25 -28.59 10.28
C THR A 67 -7.54 -27.34 9.77
N SER A 68 -6.55 -26.89 10.51
CA SER A 68 -5.56 -25.89 10.08
C SER A 68 -4.17 -26.53 9.97
N GLN A 69 -3.32 -25.97 9.10
CA GLN A 69 -1.92 -26.38 8.99
C GLN A 69 -1.03 -25.64 10.01
N SER A 70 -1.56 -24.61 10.67
CA SER A 70 -0.84 -23.83 11.67
C SER A 70 -0.74 -24.59 12.99
N ALA A 71 0.47 -24.66 13.54
CA ALA A 71 0.71 -25.24 14.87
C ALA A 71 -0.05 -24.50 15.99
N ASN A 72 -0.34 -23.21 15.77
CA ASN A 72 -1.07 -22.37 16.74
C ASN A 72 -2.57 -22.68 16.78
N CYS A 73 -3.07 -23.45 15.81
CA CYS A 73 -4.47 -23.87 15.67
C CYS A 73 -4.69 -25.35 15.98
N ALA A 74 -3.82 -25.94 16.79
CA ALA A 74 -3.86 -27.38 17.11
C ALA A 74 -5.14 -27.86 17.78
N SER A 75 -5.94 -26.93 18.38
CA SER A 75 -7.24 -27.24 18.98
C SER A 75 -8.31 -27.64 17.96
N GLY A 76 -8.13 -27.24 16.68
CA GLY A 76 -9.12 -27.42 15.61
C GLY A 76 -10.42 -26.65 15.85
N LYS A 77 -10.40 -25.60 16.68
CA LYS A 77 -11.53 -24.75 16.99
C LYS A 77 -11.18 -23.28 16.82
N SER A 78 -12.12 -22.50 16.34
CA SER A 78 -12.00 -21.05 16.34
C SER A 78 -11.94 -20.53 17.78
N PRO A 79 -11.19 -19.42 18.01
CA PRO A 79 -11.09 -18.81 19.33
C PRO A 79 -12.46 -18.33 19.83
N SER A 80 -12.73 -18.57 21.10
CA SER A 80 -13.93 -18.06 21.77
C SER A 80 -13.88 -16.53 21.92
N ALA A 81 -15.03 -15.91 22.15
CA ALA A 81 -15.12 -14.46 22.38
C ALA A 81 -14.19 -13.95 23.51
N ASN A 82 -13.97 -14.77 24.55
CA ASN A 82 -13.07 -14.43 25.65
C ASN A 82 -11.60 -14.46 25.19
N GLU A 83 -11.23 -15.44 24.37
CA GLU A 83 -9.86 -15.57 23.82
C GLU A 83 -9.59 -14.45 22.82
N ILE A 84 -10.56 -14.10 21.97
CA ILE A 84 -10.45 -12.93 21.07
C ILE A 84 -10.26 -11.65 21.87
N THR A 85 -11.02 -11.45 22.95
CA THR A 85 -10.87 -10.27 23.82
C THR A 85 -9.52 -10.25 24.52
N ALA A 86 -9.02 -11.39 24.96
CA ALA A 86 -7.69 -11.52 25.55
C ALA A 86 -6.59 -11.21 24.54
N LEU A 87 -6.71 -11.70 23.28
CA LEU A 87 -5.80 -11.40 22.19
C LEU A 87 -5.79 -9.90 21.85
N GLN A 88 -6.96 -9.28 21.74
CA GLN A 88 -7.07 -7.83 21.52
C GLN A 88 -6.41 -7.03 22.66
N LYS A 89 -6.55 -7.48 23.89
CA LYS A 89 -5.88 -6.86 25.03
C LYS A 89 -4.36 -7.01 24.93
N THR A 90 -3.86 -8.19 24.61
CA THR A 90 -2.44 -8.44 24.40
C THR A 90 -1.88 -7.54 23.29
N ILE A 91 -2.59 -7.39 22.17
CA ILE A 91 -2.19 -6.49 21.08
C ILE A 91 -2.11 -5.03 21.57
N ARG A 92 -3.08 -4.57 22.36
CA ARG A 92 -3.05 -3.22 22.93
C ARG A 92 -1.91 -3.01 23.92
N ASP A 93 -1.57 -4.02 24.70
CA ASP A 93 -0.55 -3.92 25.73
C ASP A 93 0.87 -4.04 25.12
N GLU A 94 1.08 -5.00 24.20
CA GLU A 94 2.41 -5.28 23.62
C GLU A 94 2.72 -4.39 22.39
N LEU A 95 1.72 -3.96 21.65
CA LEU A 95 1.86 -3.23 20.36
C LEU A 95 1.26 -1.81 20.40
N ASN A 96 1.06 -1.24 21.59
CA ASN A 96 0.50 0.10 21.76
C ASN A 96 1.21 1.17 20.91
N ASP A 97 2.54 1.10 20.81
CA ASP A 97 3.33 2.08 20.05
C ASP A 97 3.23 1.89 18.53
N VAL A 98 2.73 0.74 18.06
CA VAL A 98 2.68 0.34 16.66
C VAL A 98 1.26 0.37 16.12
N VAL A 99 0.29 -0.14 16.88
CA VAL A 99 -1.12 -0.26 16.47
C VAL A 99 -1.92 0.96 16.92
N SER A 100 -2.72 1.52 16.04
CA SER A 100 -3.62 2.66 16.32
C SER A 100 -5.06 2.22 16.57
N ASN A 101 -5.55 1.22 15.83
CA ASN A 101 -6.90 0.68 15.96
C ASN A 101 -6.90 -0.83 15.74
N ILE A 102 -7.89 -1.50 16.35
CA ILE A 102 -8.13 -2.95 16.23
C ILE A 102 -9.62 -3.12 15.95
N ASP A 103 -9.94 -3.59 14.76
CA ASP A 103 -11.31 -3.91 14.35
C ASP A 103 -11.46 -5.43 14.24
N TYR A 104 -12.47 -5.98 14.92
CA TYR A 104 -12.84 -7.39 14.79
C TYR A 104 -13.85 -7.54 13.66
N VAL A 105 -13.56 -8.42 12.72
CA VAL A 105 -14.44 -8.77 11.62
C VAL A 105 -14.79 -10.25 11.75
N SER A 106 -16.06 -10.53 12.00
CA SER A 106 -16.54 -11.89 12.08
C SER A 106 -16.56 -12.57 10.71
N LYS A 107 -16.51 -13.91 10.69
CA LYS A 107 -16.66 -14.70 9.46
C LYS A 107 -17.92 -14.33 8.68
N GLN A 108 -19.02 -14.03 9.37
CA GLN A 108 -20.27 -13.59 8.75
C GLN A 108 -20.14 -12.20 8.13
N ASP A 109 -19.55 -11.23 8.87
CA ASP A 109 -19.36 -9.88 8.35
C ASP A 109 -18.40 -9.87 7.15
N PHE A 110 -17.36 -10.69 7.20
CA PHE A 110 -16.42 -10.85 6.08
C PHE A 110 -17.13 -11.43 4.86
N TYR A 111 -17.96 -12.46 5.04
CA TYR A 111 -18.73 -13.05 3.96
C TYR A 111 -19.67 -12.04 3.32
N ASP A 112 -20.51 -11.35 4.13
CA ASP A 112 -21.54 -10.44 3.63
C ASP A 112 -20.97 -9.15 3.03
N ASN A 113 -19.92 -8.59 3.65
CA ASN A 113 -19.42 -7.26 3.31
C ASN A 113 -18.22 -7.27 2.39
N THR A 114 -17.48 -8.38 2.28
CA THR A 114 -16.26 -8.47 1.47
C THR A 114 -16.40 -9.53 0.40
N PHE A 115 -16.66 -10.78 0.78
CA PHE A 115 -16.65 -11.90 -0.14
C PHE A 115 -17.79 -11.81 -1.17
N THR A 116 -19.03 -11.58 -0.76
CA THR A 116 -20.18 -11.51 -1.68
C THR A 116 -20.12 -10.30 -2.63
N LYS A 117 -19.45 -9.21 -2.24
CA LYS A 117 -19.23 -8.07 -3.13
C LYS A 117 -18.29 -8.41 -4.27
N GLN A 118 -17.30 -9.24 -4.00
CA GLN A 118 -16.31 -9.69 -4.99
C GLN A 118 -16.83 -10.89 -5.79
N TYR A 119 -17.60 -11.76 -5.14
CA TYR A 119 -18.17 -12.98 -5.70
C TYR A 119 -19.68 -13.04 -5.46
N PRO A 120 -20.50 -12.30 -6.24
CA PRO A 120 -21.95 -12.15 -5.97
C PRO A 120 -22.73 -13.46 -5.96
N ASN A 121 -22.24 -14.51 -6.64
CA ASN A 121 -22.86 -15.83 -6.66
C ASN A 121 -22.39 -16.75 -5.51
N GLY A 122 -21.51 -16.27 -4.64
CA GLY A 122 -20.91 -17.10 -3.57
C GLY A 122 -19.95 -18.17 -4.09
N GLU A 123 -19.59 -18.15 -5.37
CA GLU A 123 -18.72 -19.16 -5.99
C GLU A 123 -17.29 -18.66 -6.11
N PHE A 124 -16.36 -19.46 -5.60
CA PHE A 124 -14.92 -19.25 -5.75
C PHE A 124 -14.24 -20.54 -6.19
N GLN A 125 -13.51 -20.50 -7.29
CA GLN A 125 -12.78 -21.63 -7.88
C GLN A 125 -13.68 -22.88 -8.10
N GLY A 126 -14.94 -22.68 -8.50
CA GLY A 126 -15.90 -23.75 -8.77
C GLY A 126 -16.51 -24.41 -7.52
N ARG A 127 -16.34 -23.79 -6.34
CA ARG A 127 -16.96 -24.22 -5.09
C ARG A 127 -17.85 -23.08 -4.57
N THR A 128 -19.05 -23.43 -4.12
CA THR A 128 -19.91 -22.49 -3.39
C THR A 128 -19.40 -22.43 -1.96
N LEU A 129 -19.03 -21.24 -1.52
CA LEU A 129 -18.56 -20.96 -0.16
C LEU A 129 -19.68 -20.29 0.64
N THR A 130 -19.68 -20.54 1.93
CA THR A 130 -20.62 -19.98 2.91
C THR A 130 -19.85 -19.20 3.98
N ALA A 131 -20.55 -18.51 4.87
CA ALA A 131 -19.90 -17.82 5.98
C ALA A 131 -19.13 -18.79 6.92
N ASP A 132 -19.55 -20.06 6.99
CA ASP A 132 -18.84 -21.06 7.79
C ASP A 132 -17.49 -21.50 7.19
N ASP A 133 -17.29 -21.26 5.91
CA ASP A 133 -16.00 -21.49 5.24
C ASP A 133 -15.03 -20.30 5.42
N MET A 134 -15.49 -19.22 6.04
CA MET A 134 -14.67 -18.03 6.33
C MET A 134 -14.08 -18.10 7.74
N GLN A 135 -13.11 -17.23 7.99
CA GLN A 135 -12.44 -17.10 9.28
C GLN A 135 -12.75 -15.75 9.92
N ASP A 136 -12.79 -15.75 11.23
CA ASP A 136 -12.75 -14.51 12.00
C ASP A 136 -11.39 -13.85 11.84
N SER A 137 -11.36 -12.53 11.90
CA SER A 137 -10.11 -11.79 11.72
C SER A 137 -10.06 -10.53 12.58
N LEU A 138 -8.83 -10.09 12.89
CA LEU A 138 -8.57 -8.79 13.50
C LEU A 138 -7.84 -7.92 12.47
N TRP A 139 -8.42 -6.77 12.19
CA TRP A 139 -7.87 -5.80 11.26
C TRP A 139 -7.18 -4.71 12.06
N LEU A 140 -5.85 -4.64 11.90
CA LEU A 140 -4.99 -3.77 12.68
C LEU A 140 -4.55 -2.59 11.82
N LYS A 141 -4.97 -1.38 12.23
CA LYS A 141 -4.45 -0.16 11.64
C LYS A 141 -3.18 0.24 12.35
N LEU A 142 -2.08 0.42 11.61
CA LEU A 142 -0.81 0.81 12.18
C LEU A 142 -0.66 2.33 12.25
N LYS A 143 0.05 2.82 13.28
CA LYS A 143 0.48 4.22 13.38
C LYS A 143 1.55 4.55 12.35
N ASP A 144 2.46 3.58 12.13
CA ASP A 144 3.51 3.64 11.11
C ASP A 144 3.43 2.35 10.28
N PRO A 145 3.00 2.45 9.03
CA PRO A 145 2.86 1.29 8.16
C PRO A 145 4.13 0.48 7.94
N THR A 146 5.31 1.06 8.12
CA THR A 146 6.59 0.35 7.93
C THR A 146 6.90 -0.67 9.02
N LYS A 147 6.19 -0.60 10.16
CA LYS A 147 6.40 -1.46 11.33
C LYS A 147 5.58 -2.76 11.32
N TYR A 148 5.03 -3.17 10.17
CA TYR A 148 4.21 -4.38 10.08
C TYR A 148 4.97 -5.65 10.51
N GLN A 149 6.28 -5.72 10.26
CA GLN A 149 7.10 -6.87 10.64
C GLN A 149 7.07 -7.12 12.15
N VAL A 150 7.05 -6.05 12.95
CA VAL A 150 6.93 -6.14 14.41
C VAL A 150 5.61 -6.81 14.80
N VAL A 151 4.51 -6.46 14.12
CA VAL A 151 3.20 -7.07 14.35
C VAL A 151 3.23 -8.56 13.98
N SER A 152 3.78 -8.90 12.82
CA SER A 152 3.91 -10.28 12.37
C SER A 152 4.76 -11.11 13.33
N GLU A 153 5.92 -10.61 13.76
CA GLU A 153 6.81 -11.31 14.69
C GLU A 153 6.15 -11.58 16.06
N VAL A 154 5.37 -10.62 16.57
CA VAL A 154 4.70 -10.76 17.87
C VAL A 154 3.49 -11.68 17.79
N LEU A 155 2.73 -11.65 16.69
CA LEU A 155 1.43 -12.32 16.61
C LEU A 155 1.45 -13.68 15.92
N SER A 156 2.39 -13.95 14.99
CA SER A 156 2.43 -15.23 14.25
C SER A 156 2.68 -16.46 15.14
N GLY A 157 3.17 -16.26 16.37
CA GLY A 157 3.39 -17.35 17.34
C GLY A 157 2.33 -17.46 18.43
N LYS A 158 1.30 -16.60 18.41
CA LYS A 158 0.26 -16.60 19.47
C LYS A 158 -0.77 -17.68 19.19
N GLU A 159 -1.22 -18.34 20.26
CA GLU A 159 -2.31 -19.31 20.20
C GLU A 159 -3.60 -18.65 19.68
N GLY A 160 -4.32 -19.33 18.79
CA GLY A 160 -5.53 -18.80 18.18
C GLY A 160 -5.30 -17.94 16.94
N VAL A 161 -4.04 -17.65 16.57
CA VAL A 161 -3.67 -16.95 15.33
C VAL A 161 -3.21 -17.95 14.29
N GLU A 162 -3.87 -18.00 13.13
CA GLU A 162 -3.47 -18.85 12.02
C GLU A 162 -2.38 -18.20 11.19
N ASP A 163 -2.61 -16.95 10.77
CA ASP A 163 -1.69 -16.21 9.91
C ASP A 163 -1.79 -14.70 10.13
N VAL A 164 -0.74 -14.00 9.80
CA VAL A 164 -0.67 -12.53 9.82
C VAL A 164 -0.30 -12.02 8.45
N THR A 165 -1.30 -11.51 7.72
CA THR A 165 -1.14 -11.08 6.34
C THR A 165 -1.03 -9.56 6.24
N ASP A 166 0.02 -9.08 5.59
CA ASP A 166 0.18 -7.68 5.22
C ASP A 166 -0.33 -7.45 3.80
N GLN A 167 -1.40 -6.72 3.67
CA GLN A 167 -1.99 -6.38 2.37
C GLN A 167 -1.04 -5.56 1.46
N ARG A 168 -0.01 -4.92 2.02
CA ARG A 168 0.97 -4.14 1.24
C ARG A 168 1.87 -5.01 0.38
N GLN A 169 2.14 -6.25 0.78
CA GLN A 169 3.00 -7.17 0.02
C GLN A 169 2.52 -7.36 -1.42
N ILE A 170 1.22 -7.18 -1.68
CA ILE A 170 0.64 -7.27 -3.01
C ILE A 170 1.04 -6.06 -3.88
N PHE A 171 1.24 -4.89 -3.28
CA PHE A 171 1.47 -3.63 -3.99
C PHE A 171 2.94 -3.19 -4.03
N ASP A 172 3.76 -3.65 -3.11
CA ASP A 172 5.18 -3.32 -3.06
C ASP A 172 5.93 -3.60 -4.38
N PRO A 173 5.71 -4.73 -5.08
CA PRO A 173 6.33 -4.97 -6.39
C PRO A 173 5.92 -3.94 -7.44
N VAL A 174 4.65 -3.50 -7.44
CA VAL A 174 4.14 -2.50 -8.39
C VAL A 174 4.81 -1.15 -8.15
N PHE A 175 4.90 -0.71 -6.89
CA PHE A 175 5.57 0.53 -6.55
C PHE A 175 7.08 0.49 -6.79
N ALA A 176 7.72 -0.67 -6.62
CA ALA A 176 9.14 -0.84 -6.95
C ALA A 176 9.40 -0.65 -8.46
N VAL A 177 8.53 -1.20 -9.32
CA VAL A 177 8.61 -1.02 -10.78
C VAL A 177 8.39 0.44 -11.15
N LEU A 178 7.38 1.11 -10.58
CA LEU A 178 7.11 2.53 -10.84
C LEU A 178 8.28 3.43 -10.42
N ASN A 179 8.91 3.17 -9.28
CA ASN A 179 10.08 3.91 -8.83
C ASN A 179 11.29 3.72 -9.77
N ARG A 180 11.50 2.49 -10.26
CA ARG A 180 12.59 2.22 -11.22
C ARG A 180 12.34 2.91 -12.57
N ALA A 181 11.10 2.90 -13.05
CA ALA A 181 10.73 3.57 -14.30
C ALA A 181 10.96 5.09 -14.21
N THR A 182 10.60 5.73 -13.10
CA THR A 182 10.85 7.17 -12.90
C THR A 182 12.33 7.51 -12.75
N ALA A 183 13.14 6.65 -12.14
CA ALA A 183 14.59 6.87 -12.05
C ALA A 183 15.27 6.83 -13.43
N VAL A 184 14.80 5.95 -14.33
CA VAL A 184 15.33 5.85 -15.71
C VAL A 184 14.96 7.07 -16.55
N THR A 185 13.81 7.71 -16.30
CA THR A 185 13.39 8.91 -17.07
C THR A 185 14.07 10.21 -16.56
N ALA A 186 14.73 10.16 -15.41
CA ALA A 186 15.42 11.31 -14.81
C ALA A 186 16.92 11.40 -15.18
N VAL A 187 17.45 10.40 -15.89
CA VAL A 187 18.83 10.34 -16.44
C VAL A 187 18.81 10.73 -17.92
#